data_034537a928344b1824a96bb01c21e424
#
_entry.id   034537a928344b1824a96bb01c21e424
#
_cell.length_a   1.000
_cell.length_b   1.000
_cell.length_c   1.000
_cell.angle_alpha   90.00
_cell.angle_beta   90.00
_cell.angle_gamma   90.00
#
_symmetry.space_group_name_H-M   'P 1'
#
loop_
_entity.id
_entity.type
_entity.pdbx_description
1 polymer ?
#
loop_
_entity_poly.entity_id
_entity_poly.type
_entity_poly.pdbx_seq_one_letter_code
_entity_poly.pdbx_strand_id
1 'polypeptide(L)'
;MKQPKHILVIRFSDIGDAAIAVPVLRCLLQQNKNLQVTVATKSFLTPVFETVEGVCVTPADIRGKHQGLKGLVKFYAEIKNNGFTEIADLHGSLRSNVIKVLFRLKGVRNKTIDKGRLEKRKLINGTNFSQLKSTAERYADVFRKLGYQVDLSNHVFPEKPQLPAKVYTILEKDAKKWIGIAPFAFFDSKMYPIDLMEKVIAHFSKTQHYKIILFGGPKDEKELIRLSESYSNTVFTFKKLSFSEELQLIPHLDLMVSMDSGNGHLAAMWNVPVVTLWGVTHPYAGFYPFQQNNNNTLLSDREKYPLIPTSIYGNKAPEDYKDVMRTISPTSVINKMEELLNT
;
A
#
# COMPACT_ATOMS: atom_id res chain seq x y z
N MET A 1 16.75 18.84 30.94
CA MET A 1 15.73 18.55 29.89
C MET A 1 15.90 17.10 29.48
N LYS A 2 14.81 16.29 29.41
CA LYS A 2 14.89 14.93 28.85
C LYS A 2 15.29 15.03 27.39
N GLN A 3 16.29 14.25 26.96
CA GLN A 3 16.65 14.18 25.53
C GLN A 3 15.41 13.82 24.67
N PRO A 4 15.24 14.45 23.52
CA PRO A 4 14.14 14.12 22.63
C PRO A 4 14.20 12.62 22.28
N LYS A 5 13.06 11.94 22.30
CA LYS A 5 12.99 10.53 21.92
C LYS A 5 13.12 10.39 20.41
N HIS A 6 13.97 9.47 19.98
CA HIS A 6 14.22 9.20 18.57
C HIS A 6 13.94 7.73 18.26
N ILE A 7 12.95 7.48 17.43
CA ILE A 7 12.54 6.13 17.06
C ILE A 7 13.11 5.75 15.70
N LEU A 8 13.78 4.59 15.64
CA LEU A 8 14.05 3.91 14.37
C LEU A 8 12.87 3.00 14.02
N VAL A 9 12.15 3.29 12.95
CA VAL A 9 11.11 2.45 12.38
C VAL A 9 11.72 1.57 11.30
N ILE A 10 11.52 0.25 11.36
CA ILE A 10 12.07 -0.68 10.36
C ILE A 10 10.94 -1.22 9.48
N ARG A 11 10.96 -0.88 8.16
CA ARG A 11 10.06 -1.44 7.17
C ARG A 11 10.74 -1.60 5.80
N PHE A 12 11.21 -2.82 5.47
CA PHE A 12 12.01 -3.08 4.26
C PHE A 12 11.19 -3.52 3.04
N SER A 13 9.90 -3.78 3.15
CA SER A 13 9.00 -4.24 2.07
C SER A 13 7.52 -4.17 2.50
N ASP A 14 6.58 -4.25 1.66
CA ASP A 14 6.48 -3.96 0.23
C ASP A 14 5.76 -2.61 0.07
N ILE A 15 5.39 -2.17 -1.18
CA ILE A 15 4.76 -0.86 -1.40
C ILE A 15 3.48 -0.70 -0.56
N GLY A 16 2.57 -1.68 -0.60
CA GLY A 16 1.32 -1.64 0.16
C GLY A 16 1.54 -1.53 1.67
N ASP A 17 2.46 -2.33 2.21
CA ASP A 17 2.82 -2.26 3.63
C ASP A 17 3.47 -0.94 4.03
N ALA A 18 4.28 -0.32 3.15
CA ALA A 18 4.84 1.01 3.35
C ALA A 18 3.73 2.06 3.37
N ALA A 19 2.82 2.01 2.40
CA ALA A 19 1.67 2.92 2.32
C ALA A 19 0.74 2.80 3.55
N ILE A 20 0.49 1.58 4.05
CA ILE A 20 -0.28 1.36 5.29
C ILE A 20 0.43 1.98 6.52
N ALA A 21 1.76 2.04 6.54
CA ALA A 21 2.50 2.63 7.66
C ALA A 21 2.43 4.17 7.67
N VAL A 22 2.24 4.82 6.53
CA VAL A 22 2.19 6.28 6.40
C VAL A 22 1.15 6.93 7.32
N PRO A 23 -0.15 6.59 7.27
CA PRO A 23 -1.14 7.20 8.16
C PRO A 23 -0.86 6.92 9.64
N VAL A 24 -0.27 5.77 9.96
CA VAL A 24 0.12 5.46 11.35
C VAL A 24 1.24 6.38 11.84
N LEU A 25 2.23 6.66 10.99
CA LEU A 25 3.32 7.59 11.31
C LEU A 25 2.83 9.04 11.41
N ARG A 26 1.87 9.45 10.57
CA ARG A 26 1.22 10.75 10.68
C ARG A 26 0.52 10.90 12.04
N CYS A 27 -0.32 9.94 12.44
CA CYS A 27 -0.95 9.93 13.77
C CYS A 27 0.07 9.95 14.90
N LEU A 28 1.13 9.15 14.79
CA LEU A 28 2.19 9.10 15.79
C LEU A 28 2.82 10.49 16.02
N LEU A 29 3.20 11.18 14.94
CA LEU A 29 3.84 12.49 15.02
C LEU A 29 2.88 13.60 15.46
N GLN A 30 1.63 13.57 15.00
CA GLN A 30 0.59 14.53 15.40
C GLN A 30 0.27 14.43 16.89
N GLN A 31 0.22 13.22 17.44
CA GLN A 31 -0.20 12.97 18.82
C GLN A 31 0.95 12.95 19.82
N ASN A 32 2.21 12.95 19.37
CA ASN A 32 3.39 12.93 20.23
C ASN A 32 4.40 14.02 19.81
N LYS A 33 4.24 15.20 20.41
CA LYS A 33 5.15 16.32 20.14
C LYS A 33 6.58 16.02 20.61
N ASN A 34 7.57 16.59 19.96
CA ASN A 34 9.01 16.41 20.23
C ASN A 34 9.53 14.98 20.00
N LEU A 35 8.82 14.18 19.19
CA LEU A 35 9.26 12.87 18.77
C LEU A 35 9.99 12.96 17.42
N GLN A 36 11.19 12.40 17.36
CA GLN A 36 11.93 12.22 16.11
C GLN A 36 11.70 10.81 15.59
N VAL A 37 11.44 10.69 14.29
CA VAL A 37 11.20 9.40 13.62
C VAL A 37 12.12 9.28 12.42
N THR A 38 12.89 8.19 12.37
CA THR A 38 13.65 7.79 11.18
C THR A 38 13.16 6.44 10.70
N VAL A 39 12.84 6.32 9.42
CA VAL A 39 12.40 5.07 8.80
C VAL A 39 13.55 4.43 8.04
N ALA A 40 13.94 3.22 8.45
CA ALA A 40 14.84 2.36 7.68
C ALA A 40 14.02 1.54 6.67
N THR A 41 14.22 1.81 5.39
CA THR A 41 13.47 1.15 4.31
C THR A 41 14.36 0.89 3.09
N LYS A 42 13.86 0.16 2.08
CA LYS A 42 14.56 0.03 0.79
C LYS A 42 14.59 1.39 0.08
N SER A 43 15.67 1.68 -0.65
CA SER A 43 15.82 2.93 -1.41
C SER A 43 14.61 3.23 -2.30
N PHE A 44 14.05 2.22 -2.95
CA PHE A 44 12.85 2.35 -3.78
C PHE A 44 11.61 2.84 -3.02
N LEU A 45 11.49 2.54 -1.71
CA LEU A 45 10.34 2.94 -0.88
C LEU A 45 10.53 4.28 -0.17
N THR A 46 11.72 4.89 -0.30
CA THR A 46 12.04 6.20 0.30
C THR A 46 10.96 7.25 0.00
N PRO A 47 10.52 7.44 -1.27
CA PRO A 47 9.53 8.45 -1.59
C PRO A 47 8.19 8.29 -0.88
N VAL A 48 7.80 7.05 -0.53
CA VAL A 48 6.54 6.79 0.21
C VAL A 48 6.60 7.41 1.61
N PHE A 49 7.72 7.27 2.31
CA PHE A 49 7.87 7.78 3.67
C PHE A 49 8.21 9.27 3.70
N GLU A 50 8.81 9.82 2.65
CA GLU A 50 9.05 11.27 2.48
C GLU A 50 7.75 12.06 2.36
N THR A 51 6.61 11.41 2.08
CA THR A 51 5.28 12.04 2.14
C THR A 51 4.81 12.35 3.58
N VAL A 52 5.56 11.93 4.60
CA VAL A 52 5.22 12.19 6.00
C VAL A 52 6.12 13.30 6.54
N GLU A 53 5.55 14.45 6.80
CA GLU A 53 6.26 15.58 7.38
C GLU A 53 6.88 15.19 8.74
N GLY A 54 8.13 15.57 8.97
CA GLY A 54 8.87 15.27 10.20
C GLY A 54 9.48 13.86 10.27
N VAL A 55 9.35 13.05 9.21
CA VAL A 55 10.04 11.76 9.09
C VAL A 55 11.35 11.91 8.33
N CYS A 56 12.44 11.42 8.92
CA CYS A 56 13.69 11.17 8.20
C CYS A 56 13.69 9.76 7.61
N VAL A 57 14.32 9.57 6.45
CA VAL A 57 14.43 8.24 5.83
C VAL A 57 15.88 7.82 5.72
N THR A 58 16.17 6.58 6.10
CA THR A 58 17.47 5.95 5.92
C THR A 58 17.33 4.77 4.96
N PRO A 59 17.80 4.91 3.71
CA PRO A 59 17.69 3.85 2.73
C PRO A 59 18.65 2.69 3.07
N ALA A 60 18.13 1.46 2.97
CA ALA A 60 18.89 0.23 3.16
C ALA A 60 18.91 -0.59 1.86
N ASP A 61 20.07 -0.75 1.27
CA ASP A 61 20.27 -1.59 0.09
C ASP A 61 20.41 -3.07 0.50
N ILE A 62 19.29 -3.68 0.86
CA ILE A 62 19.23 -5.05 1.38
C ILE A 62 19.39 -6.14 0.31
N ARG A 63 19.51 -5.77 -0.97
CA ARG A 63 19.82 -6.69 -2.08
C ARG A 63 21.24 -6.52 -2.61
N GLY A 64 21.95 -5.45 -2.25
CA GLY A 64 23.33 -5.16 -2.60
C GLY A 64 24.19 -4.96 -1.37
N LYS A 65 24.61 -3.71 -1.08
CA LYS A 65 25.57 -3.34 -0.01
C LYS A 65 25.22 -3.90 1.37
N HIS A 66 23.94 -4.01 1.70
CA HIS A 66 23.43 -4.46 3.01
C HIS A 66 22.85 -5.89 2.96
N GLN A 67 23.24 -6.70 1.97
CA GLN A 67 22.78 -8.08 1.82
C GLN A 67 23.44 -9.01 2.84
N GLY A 68 22.67 -9.98 3.34
CA GLY A 68 23.13 -11.00 4.28
C GLY A 68 23.52 -10.43 5.64
N LEU A 69 24.08 -11.28 6.50
CA LEU A 69 24.43 -10.89 7.88
C LEU A 69 25.50 -9.79 7.92
N LYS A 70 26.59 -9.94 7.14
CA LYS A 70 27.66 -8.94 7.05
C LYS A 70 27.14 -7.58 6.58
N GLY A 71 26.26 -7.57 5.57
CA GLY A 71 25.64 -6.34 5.08
C GLY A 71 24.72 -5.67 6.12
N LEU A 72 23.97 -6.44 6.90
CA LEU A 72 23.15 -5.89 7.98
C LEU A 72 23.98 -5.30 9.14
N VAL A 73 25.11 -5.92 9.47
CA VAL A 73 26.08 -5.36 10.43
C VAL A 73 26.67 -4.06 9.90
N LYS A 74 26.97 -3.99 8.59
CA LYS A 74 27.45 -2.75 7.94
C LYS A 74 26.37 -1.65 8.01
N PHE A 75 25.12 -1.97 7.67
CA PHE A 75 24.00 -1.03 7.81
C PHE A 75 23.86 -0.52 9.25
N TYR A 76 23.90 -1.43 10.25
CA TYR A 76 23.90 -1.02 11.64
C TYR A 76 25.06 -0.07 11.98
N ALA A 77 26.27 -0.37 11.51
CA ALA A 77 27.45 0.47 11.76
C ALA A 77 27.28 1.90 11.20
N GLU A 78 26.60 2.04 10.07
CA GLU A 78 26.30 3.33 9.43
C GLU A 78 25.30 4.16 10.23
N ILE A 79 24.33 3.52 10.91
CA ILE A 79 23.22 4.23 11.58
C ILE A 79 23.30 4.25 13.11
N LYS A 80 24.20 3.46 13.73
CA LYS A 80 24.26 3.27 15.19
C LYS A 80 24.49 4.54 16.01
N ASN A 81 25.05 5.59 15.41
CA ASN A 81 25.38 6.85 16.05
C ASN A 81 24.28 7.93 15.88
N ASN A 82 23.16 7.62 15.24
CA ASN A 82 22.08 8.58 14.98
C ASN A 82 21.22 8.88 16.25
N GLY A 83 21.60 8.40 17.42
CA GLY A 83 20.93 8.74 18.68
C GLY A 83 19.56 8.05 18.88
N PHE A 84 19.32 6.92 18.26
CA PHE A 84 18.07 6.16 18.44
C PHE A 84 17.90 5.69 19.88
N THR A 85 16.80 6.04 20.49
CA THR A 85 16.44 5.60 21.86
C THR A 85 15.52 4.38 21.83
N GLU A 86 14.79 4.17 20.74
CA GLU A 86 13.81 3.09 20.61
C GLU A 86 13.72 2.58 19.16
N ILE A 87 13.27 1.33 18.98
CA ILE A 87 13.02 0.72 17.68
C ILE A 87 11.59 0.20 17.60
N ALA A 88 10.88 0.62 16.57
CA ALA A 88 9.60 0.08 16.15
C ALA A 88 9.80 -0.81 14.90
N ASP A 89 9.77 -2.12 15.10
CA ASP A 89 9.93 -3.08 14.00
C ASP A 89 8.57 -3.43 13.40
N LEU A 90 8.17 -2.71 12.35
CA LEU A 90 6.95 -2.97 11.57
C LEU A 90 7.15 -4.07 10.52
N HIS A 91 8.37 -4.58 10.37
CA HIS A 91 8.71 -5.61 9.37
C HIS A 91 8.66 -7.03 9.93
N GLY A 92 9.16 -7.26 11.15
CA GLY A 92 9.12 -8.54 11.85
C GLY A 92 9.73 -9.70 11.04
N SER A 93 10.95 -9.51 10.52
CA SER A 93 11.69 -10.50 9.72
C SER A 93 13.03 -10.84 10.36
N LEU A 94 13.70 -11.89 9.82
CA LEU A 94 15.07 -12.22 10.24
C LEU A 94 16.02 -11.03 10.09
N ARG A 95 15.90 -10.24 9.00
CA ARG A 95 16.74 -9.07 8.75
C ARG A 95 16.53 -7.99 9.82
N SER A 96 15.28 -7.65 10.14
CA SER A 96 15.01 -6.67 11.19
C SER A 96 15.41 -7.18 12.58
N ASN A 97 15.33 -8.49 12.83
CA ASN A 97 15.80 -9.09 14.08
C ASN A 97 17.30 -8.89 14.30
N VAL A 98 18.15 -9.08 13.27
CA VAL A 98 19.58 -8.83 13.37
C VAL A 98 19.85 -7.39 13.82
N ILE A 99 19.24 -6.41 13.17
CA ILE A 99 19.40 -4.99 13.51
C ILE A 99 18.94 -4.72 14.95
N LYS A 100 17.76 -5.23 15.34
CA LYS A 100 17.26 -5.08 16.70
C LYS A 100 18.19 -5.66 17.77
N VAL A 101 18.76 -6.84 17.51
CA VAL A 101 19.70 -7.46 18.45
C VAL A 101 20.94 -6.57 18.65
N LEU A 102 21.50 -6.05 17.56
CA LEU A 102 22.67 -5.17 17.62
C LEU A 102 22.38 -3.88 18.42
N PHE A 103 21.21 -3.26 18.22
CA PHE A 103 20.81 -2.09 19.00
C PHE A 103 20.45 -2.44 20.45
N ARG A 104 19.85 -3.60 20.70
CA ARG A 104 19.52 -4.08 22.05
C ARG A 104 20.78 -4.23 22.92
N LEU A 105 21.90 -4.67 22.34
CA LEU A 105 23.20 -4.72 23.02
C LEU A 105 23.71 -3.34 23.45
N LYS A 106 23.17 -2.24 22.89
CA LYS A 106 23.40 -0.86 23.26
C LYS A 106 22.31 -0.30 24.19
N GLY A 107 21.43 -1.13 24.74
CA GLY A 107 20.37 -0.72 25.64
C GLY A 107 19.12 -0.11 24.95
N VAL A 108 19.05 -0.10 23.61
CA VAL A 108 17.93 0.47 22.87
C VAL A 108 16.69 -0.43 23.01
N ARG A 109 15.58 0.14 23.52
CA ARG A 109 14.30 -0.57 23.64
C ARG A 109 13.73 -0.89 22.26
N ASN A 110 13.08 -2.04 22.13
CA ASN A 110 12.42 -2.36 20.87
C ASN A 110 11.09 -3.10 21.04
N LYS A 111 10.18 -2.87 20.10
CA LYS A 111 8.93 -3.63 19.94
C LYS A 111 8.76 -4.04 18.50
N THR A 112 8.12 -5.19 18.30
CA THR A 112 7.90 -5.79 16.98
C THR A 112 6.42 -6.00 16.76
N ILE A 113 6.00 -5.86 15.51
CA ILE A 113 4.64 -6.15 15.07
C ILE A 113 4.23 -7.58 15.43
N ASP A 114 3.01 -7.71 15.93
CA ASP A 114 2.29 -8.98 15.90
C ASP A 114 1.55 -9.09 14.55
N LYS A 115 1.99 -10.02 13.73
CA LYS A 115 1.41 -10.26 12.40
C LYS A 115 0.08 -11.03 12.43
N GLY A 116 -0.41 -11.45 13.60
CA GLY A 116 -1.64 -12.21 13.76
C GLY A 116 -1.60 -13.56 13.03
N ARG A 117 -0.47 -14.25 13.05
CA ARG A 117 -0.29 -15.48 12.24
C ARG A 117 -1.28 -16.59 12.59
N LEU A 118 -1.61 -16.74 13.85
CA LEU A 118 -2.59 -17.75 14.30
C LEU A 118 -4.01 -17.40 13.84
N GLU A 119 -4.41 -16.13 13.97
CA GLU A 119 -5.72 -15.63 13.52
C GLU A 119 -5.84 -15.78 12.00
N LYS A 120 -4.80 -15.37 11.25
CA LYS A 120 -4.73 -15.51 9.79
C LYS A 120 -4.80 -16.98 9.35
N ARG A 121 -4.17 -17.88 10.10
CA ARG A 121 -4.28 -19.33 9.83
C ARG A 121 -5.70 -19.84 10.04
N LYS A 122 -6.39 -19.39 11.10
CA LYS A 122 -7.79 -19.75 11.36
C LYS A 122 -8.72 -19.20 10.27
N LEU A 123 -8.45 -18.01 9.74
CA LEU A 123 -9.20 -17.42 8.63
C LEU A 123 -9.06 -18.26 7.34
N ILE A 124 -7.82 -18.69 7.00
CA ILE A 124 -7.56 -19.50 5.80
C ILE A 124 -8.19 -20.90 5.90
N ASN A 125 -8.10 -21.56 7.06
CA ASN A 125 -8.69 -22.93 7.23
C ASN A 125 -10.21 -22.89 7.45
N GLY A 126 -10.86 -21.72 7.43
CA GLY A 126 -12.29 -21.58 7.63
C GLY A 126 -12.78 -21.80 9.07
N THR A 127 -11.88 -22.05 10.04
CA THR A 127 -12.27 -22.27 11.46
C THR A 127 -12.74 -20.97 12.14
N ASN A 128 -12.38 -19.82 11.62
CA ASN A 128 -12.92 -18.53 12.04
C ASN A 128 -12.91 -17.55 10.86
N PHE A 129 -14.07 -17.35 10.25
CA PHE A 129 -14.25 -16.39 9.15
C PHE A 129 -14.81 -15.09 9.70
N SER A 130 -13.92 -14.26 10.27
CA SER A 130 -14.25 -12.94 10.81
C SER A 130 -13.17 -11.92 10.48
N GLN A 131 -13.56 -10.63 10.51
CA GLN A 131 -12.63 -9.52 10.28
C GLN A 131 -11.50 -9.56 11.31
N LEU A 132 -10.28 -9.66 10.86
CA LEU A 132 -9.08 -9.58 11.71
C LEU A 132 -8.67 -8.12 11.92
N LYS A 133 -7.92 -7.87 13.00
CA LYS A 133 -7.31 -6.56 13.25
C LYS A 133 -6.54 -6.10 12.02
N SER A 134 -6.78 -4.85 11.58
CA SER A 134 -6.11 -4.28 10.41
C SER A 134 -4.60 -4.19 10.59
N THR A 135 -3.86 -4.20 9.49
CA THR A 135 -2.40 -4.03 9.51
C THR A 135 -2.00 -2.65 10.05
N ALA A 136 -2.80 -1.60 9.77
CA ALA A 136 -2.59 -0.27 10.35
C ALA A 136 -2.67 -0.30 11.88
N GLU A 137 -3.71 -0.94 12.46
CA GLU A 137 -3.83 -1.10 13.91
C GLU A 137 -2.72 -1.95 14.51
N ARG A 138 -2.25 -2.98 13.79
CA ARG A 138 -1.08 -3.77 14.25
C ARG A 138 0.20 -2.94 14.25
N TYR A 139 0.36 -1.99 13.34
CA TYR A 139 1.46 -1.04 13.35
C TYR A 139 1.33 -0.03 14.49
N ALA A 140 0.14 0.53 14.73
CA ALA A 140 -0.14 1.42 15.85
C ALA A 140 0.16 0.75 17.20
N ASP A 141 -0.18 -0.53 17.35
CA ASP A 141 0.12 -1.31 18.57
C ASP A 141 1.62 -1.41 18.87
N VAL A 142 2.50 -1.36 17.88
CA VAL A 142 3.96 -1.36 18.11
C VAL A 142 4.37 -0.09 18.86
N PHE A 143 3.83 1.05 18.45
CA PHE A 143 4.10 2.34 19.09
C PHE A 143 3.42 2.45 20.46
N ARG A 144 2.17 1.98 20.59
CA ARG A 144 1.47 1.91 21.89
C ARG A 144 2.26 1.07 22.91
N LYS A 145 2.85 -0.06 22.48
CA LYS A 145 3.73 -0.91 23.32
C LYS A 145 5.06 -0.24 23.69
N LEU A 146 5.50 0.78 22.95
CA LEU A 146 6.62 1.64 23.32
C LEU A 146 6.22 2.77 24.27
N GLY A 147 4.91 2.97 24.48
CA GLY A 147 4.36 4.00 25.38
C GLY A 147 3.92 5.28 24.69
N TYR A 148 3.71 5.25 23.37
CA TYR A 148 3.20 6.39 22.59
C TYR A 148 1.70 6.31 22.41
N GLN A 149 1.05 7.47 22.38
CA GLN A 149 -0.34 7.57 21.97
C GLN A 149 -0.41 7.45 20.44
N VAL A 150 -1.25 6.55 19.94
CA VAL A 150 -1.58 6.43 18.52
C VAL A 150 -3.04 6.03 18.40
N ASP A 151 -3.89 6.99 18.12
CA ASP A 151 -5.30 6.80 17.83
C ASP A 151 -5.54 7.06 16.35
N LEU A 152 -5.84 6.00 15.60
CA LEU A 152 -6.03 6.08 14.15
C LEU A 152 -7.39 6.68 13.76
N SER A 153 -8.35 6.74 14.68
CA SER A 153 -9.65 7.39 14.42
C SER A 153 -9.52 8.90 14.26
N ASN A 154 -8.49 9.50 14.87
CA ASN A 154 -8.16 10.92 14.81
C ASN A 154 -7.12 11.26 13.72
N HIS A 155 -6.99 10.43 12.68
CA HIS A 155 -6.09 10.71 11.56
C HIS A 155 -6.59 11.91 10.76
N VAL A 156 -5.68 12.84 10.47
CA VAL A 156 -5.91 13.97 9.57
C VAL A 156 -5.12 13.73 8.29
N PHE A 157 -5.83 13.72 7.16
CA PHE A 157 -5.18 13.61 5.86
C PHE A 157 -4.45 14.92 5.54
N PRO A 158 -3.25 14.86 4.96
CA PRO A 158 -2.52 16.07 4.57
C PRO A 158 -3.14 16.71 3.34
N GLU A 159 -2.79 17.98 3.11
CA GLU A 159 -3.09 18.65 1.84
C GLU A 159 -2.44 17.91 0.67
N LYS A 160 -3.08 18.00 -0.50
CA LYS A 160 -2.54 17.42 -1.72
C LYS A 160 -1.24 18.16 -2.10
N PRO A 161 -0.18 17.43 -2.46
CA PRO A 161 1.05 18.07 -2.95
C PRO A 161 0.80 18.77 -4.28
N GLN A 162 1.67 19.71 -4.64
CA GLN A 162 1.61 20.31 -5.98
C GLN A 162 1.89 19.24 -7.04
N LEU A 163 1.12 19.29 -8.13
CA LEU A 163 1.38 18.42 -9.27
C LEU A 163 2.70 18.81 -9.95
N PRO A 164 3.58 17.82 -10.20
CA PRO A 164 4.80 18.06 -10.97
C PRO A 164 4.47 18.57 -12.38
N ALA A 165 5.24 19.53 -12.87
CA ALA A 165 5.06 20.05 -14.23
C ALA A 165 5.08 18.94 -15.29
N LYS A 166 5.85 17.88 -15.06
CA LYS A 166 5.95 16.72 -15.94
C LYS A 166 4.63 15.95 -16.06
N VAL A 167 3.75 15.99 -15.06
CA VAL A 167 2.41 15.38 -15.16
C VAL A 167 1.63 15.98 -16.33
N TYR A 168 1.77 17.29 -16.56
CA TYR A 168 1.11 17.97 -17.66
C TYR A 168 1.69 17.66 -19.06
N THR A 169 2.76 16.89 -19.14
CA THR A 169 3.24 16.34 -20.43
C THR A 169 2.47 15.10 -20.86
N ILE A 170 1.75 14.46 -19.94
CA ILE A 170 0.95 13.26 -20.20
C ILE A 170 -0.54 13.46 -19.91
N LEU A 171 -0.90 14.48 -19.13
CA LEU A 171 -2.27 14.83 -18.76
C LEU A 171 -2.53 16.28 -19.12
N GLU A 172 -3.55 16.51 -19.94
CA GLU A 172 -3.99 17.87 -20.25
C GLU A 172 -4.61 18.52 -19.01
N LYS A 173 -4.45 19.85 -18.91
CA LYS A 173 -5.10 20.67 -17.90
C LYS A 173 -6.55 20.92 -18.35
N ASP A 174 -7.42 19.95 -18.11
CA ASP A 174 -8.84 20.04 -18.43
C ASP A 174 -9.71 19.83 -17.18
N ALA A 175 -11.02 20.03 -17.32
CA ALA A 175 -11.98 19.87 -16.22
C ALA A 175 -12.46 18.42 -16.01
N LYS A 176 -11.77 17.42 -16.59
CA LYS A 176 -12.16 16.02 -16.48
C LYS A 176 -11.84 15.46 -15.10
N LYS A 177 -12.67 14.52 -14.65
CA LYS A 177 -12.35 13.69 -13.47
C LYS A 177 -11.26 12.68 -13.84
N TRP A 178 -10.31 12.46 -12.94
CA TRP A 178 -9.18 11.55 -13.15
C TRP A 178 -9.41 10.22 -12.44
N ILE A 179 -9.50 9.17 -13.22
CA ILE A 179 -9.66 7.80 -12.73
C ILE A 179 -8.33 7.07 -12.83
N GLY A 180 -7.76 6.71 -11.67
CA GLY A 180 -6.62 5.81 -11.62
C GLY A 180 -7.07 4.36 -11.71
N ILE A 181 -6.45 3.57 -12.58
CA ILE A 181 -6.67 2.13 -12.67
C ILE A 181 -5.32 1.41 -12.55
N ALA A 182 -5.18 0.55 -11.55
CA ALA A 182 -4.04 -0.34 -11.36
C ALA A 182 -4.50 -1.79 -11.60
N PRO A 183 -4.56 -2.24 -12.86
CA PRO A 183 -5.21 -3.49 -13.23
C PRO A 183 -4.38 -4.73 -12.89
N PHE A 184 -3.13 -4.55 -12.46
CA PHE A 184 -2.17 -5.62 -12.24
C PHE A 184 -1.90 -5.88 -10.76
N ALA A 185 -1.47 -7.11 -10.45
CA ALA A 185 -1.00 -7.51 -9.12
C ALA A 185 0.25 -8.36 -9.24
N PHE A 186 0.95 -8.56 -8.11
CA PHE A 186 2.17 -9.39 -8.10
C PHE A 186 1.87 -10.88 -8.37
N PHE A 187 0.70 -11.37 -7.93
CA PHE A 187 0.23 -12.75 -8.14
C PHE A 187 -0.99 -12.74 -9.06
N ASP A 188 -0.98 -13.63 -10.06
CA ASP A 188 -2.06 -13.79 -11.05
C ASP A 188 -3.42 -14.08 -10.40
N SER A 189 -3.42 -14.84 -9.30
CA SER A 189 -4.62 -15.15 -8.51
C SER A 189 -5.33 -13.94 -7.90
N LYS A 190 -4.72 -12.75 -7.98
CA LYS A 190 -5.28 -11.47 -7.54
C LYS A 190 -5.54 -10.51 -8.71
N MET A 191 -5.20 -10.89 -9.95
CA MET A 191 -5.42 -10.04 -11.11
C MET A 191 -6.83 -10.20 -11.65
N TYR A 192 -7.53 -9.10 -11.80
CA TYR A 192 -8.78 -9.08 -12.55
C TYR A 192 -8.49 -9.33 -14.01
N PRO A 193 -9.25 -10.23 -14.69
CA PRO A 193 -8.99 -10.55 -16.09
C PRO A 193 -8.98 -9.30 -16.96
N ILE A 194 -7.95 -9.15 -17.78
CA ILE A 194 -7.73 -7.92 -18.55
C ILE A 194 -8.85 -7.66 -19.56
N ASP A 195 -9.43 -8.71 -20.14
CA ASP A 195 -10.59 -8.62 -21.02
C ASP A 195 -11.84 -8.06 -20.33
N LEU A 196 -11.99 -8.30 -19.03
CA LEU A 196 -13.06 -7.73 -18.21
C LEU A 196 -12.73 -6.31 -17.77
N MET A 197 -11.47 -6.03 -17.40
CA MET A 197 -11.02 -4.67 -17.07
C MET A 197 -11.13 -3.76 -18.29
N GLU A 198 -10.85 -4.27 -19.49
CA GLU A 198 -10.99 -3.52 -20.73
C GLU A 198 -12.45 -3.08 -21.00
N LYS A 199 -13.44 -3.90 -20.61
CA LYS A 199 -14.86 -3.50 -20.68
C LYS A 199 -15.17 -2.33 -19.73
N VAL A 200 -14.52 -2.28 -18.56
CA VAL A 200 -14.65 -1.16 -17.60
C VAL A 200 -14.00 0.09 -18.22
N ILE A 201 -12.78 -0.01 -18.73
CA ILE A 201 -12.07 1.09 -19.40
C ILE A 201 -12.91 1.62 -20.58
N ALA A 202 -13.39 0.73 -21.44
CA ALA A 202 -14.21 1.08 -22.60
C ALA A 202 -15.48 1.86 -22.22
N HIS A 203 -16.11 1.51 -21.09
CA HIS A 203 -17.29 2.24 -20.61
C HIS A 203 -16.97 3.70 -20.30
N PHE A 204 -15.96 3.97 -19.48
CA PHE A 204 -15.56 5.33 -19.10
C PHE A 204 -14.88 6.10 -20.25
N SER A 205 -14.38 5.39 -21.25
CA SER A 205 -13.78 6.00 -22.45
C SER A 205 -14.80 6.54 -23.45
N LYS A 206 -16.06 6.12 -23.38
CA LYS A 206 -17.13 6.60 -24.27
C LYS A 206 -17.53 8.05 -24.02
N THR A 207 -17.20 8.58 -22.84
CA THR A 207 -17.54 9.94 -22.44
C THR A 207 -16.28 10.80 -22.34
N GLN A 208 -16.42 12.09 -22.63
CA GLN A 208 -15.32 13.04 -22.48
C GLN A 208 -15.16 13.59 -21.05
N HIS A 209 -15.91 13.04 -20.08
CA HIS A 209 -15.91 13.51 -18.69
C HIS A 209 -14.75 12.96 -17.87
N TYR A 210 -14.08 11.92 -18.36
CA TYR A 210 -13.05 11.21 -17.61
C TYR A 210 -11.71 11.17 -18.35
N LYS A 211 -10.62 11.19 -17.57
CA LYS A 211 -9.28 10.83 -18.00
C LYS A 211 -8.88 9.58 -17.23
N ILE A 212 -8.52 8.52 -17.95
CA ILE A 212 -8.12 7.25 -17.34
C ILE A 212 -6.60 7.19 -17.27
N ILE A 213 -6.07 6.93 -16.08
CA ILE A 213 -4.64 6.89 -15.80
C ILE A 213 -4.29 5.48 -15.33
N LEU A 214 -3.53 4.75 -16.16
CA LEU A 214 -3.13 3.38 -15.87
C LEU A 214 -1.81 3.38 -15.10
N PHE A 215 -1.79 2.61 -13.99
CA PHE A 215 -0.63 2.36 -13.18
C PHE A 215 -0.18 0.91 -13.35
N GLY A 216 1.12 0.70 -13.51
CA GLY A 216 1.72 -0.62 -13.63
C GLY A 216 3.23 -0.57 -13.55
N GLY A 217 3.87 -1.73 -13.71
CA GLY A 217 5.32 -1.88 -13.62
C GLY A 217 5.96 -2.41 -14.90
N PRO A 218 7.25 -2.77 -14.85
CA PRO A 218 8.01 -3.23 -16.03
C PRO A 218 7.40 -4.43 -16.75
N LYS A 219 6.72 -5.32 -16.02
CA LYS A 219 6.09 -6.52 -16.61
C LYS A 219 4.83 -6.19 -17.39
N ASP A 220 4.21 -5.06 -17.08
CA ASP A 220 2.88 -4.69 -17.56
C ASP A 220 2.96 -3.75 -18.78
N GLU A 221 4.17 -3.32 -19.17
CA GLU A 221 4.42 -2.28 -20.17
C GLU A 221 3.67 -2.52 -21.48
N LYS A 222 3.74 -3.74 -22.03
CA LYS A 222 3.08 -4.06 -23.31
C LYS A 222 1.57 -3.84 -23.24
N GLU A 223 0.97 -4.25 -22.14
CA GLU A 223 -0.48 -4.15 -21.96
C GLU A 223 -0.91 -2.70 -21.65
N LEU A 224 -0.10 -1.95 -20.90
CA LEU A 224 -0.30 -0.52 -20.66
C LEU A 224 -0.29 0.28 -21.97
N ILE A 225 0.65 -0.01 -22.87
CA ILE A 225 0.73 0.61 -24.20
C ILE A 225 -0.51 0.26 -25.00
N ARG A 226 -0.85 -1.03 -25.12
CA ARG A 226 -2.02 -1.49 -25.87
C ARG A 226 -3.31 -0.80 -25.41
N LEU A 227 -3.56 -0.77 -24.12
CA LEU A 227 -4.75 -0.12 -23.54
C LEU A 227 -4.77 1.38 -23.80
N SER A 228 -3.62 2.06 -23.68
CA SER A 228 -3.56 3.50 -23.94
C SER A 228 -3.75 3.88 -25.41
N GLU A 229 -3.33 3.02 -26.32
CA GLU A 229 -3.52 3.22 -27.77
C GLU A 229 -4.95 2.91 -28.20
N SER A 230 -5.64 1.99 -27.48
CA SER A 230 -7.02 1.60 -27.80
C SER A 230 -8.06 2.66 -27.40
N TYR A 231 -7.73 3.56 -26.46
CA TYR A 231 -8.67 4.53 -25.88
C TYR A 231 -8.06 5.93 -25.76
N SER A 232 -8.56 6.91 -26.50
CA SER A 232 -8.00 8.26 -26.64
C SER A 232 -7.91 9.07 -25.33
N ASN A 233 -8.77 8.78 -24.35
CA ASN A 233 -8.73 9.42 -23.02
C ASN A 233 -7.94 8.63 -21.99
N THR A 234 -7.20 7.61 -22.40
CA THR A 234 -6.43 6.72 -21.53
C THR A 234 -4.92 6.96 -21.71
N VAL A 235 -4.23 7.14 -20.62
CA VAL A 235 -2.77 7.30 -20.55
C VAL A 235 -2.18 6.35 -19.51
N PHE A 236 -0.87 6.12 -19.55
CA PHE A 236 -0.17 5.36 -18.52
C PHE A 236 1.03 6.13 -17.98
N THR A 237 1.41 5.83 -16.74
CA THR A 237 2.47 6.55 -16.01
C THR A 237 3.85 5.90 -16.16
N PHE A 238 3.91 4.57 -16.33
CA PHE A 238 5.16 3.82 -16.36
C PHE A 238 6.17 4.39 -17.37
N LYS A 239 7.44 4.57 -16.97
CA LYS A 239 8.52 5.24 -17.72
C LYS A 239 8.28 6.71 -18.09
N LYS A 240 7.06 7.21 -18.00
CA LYS A 240 6.73 8.62 -18.24
C LYS A 240 6.91 9.46 -16.98
N LEU A 241 6.55 8.90 -15.82
CA LEU A 241 6.76 9.49 -14.51
C LEU A 241 7.70 8.61 -13.67
N SER A 242 8.46 9.22 -12.80
CA SER A 242 9.15 8.54 -11.72
C SER A 242 8.15 8.11 -10.63
N PHE A 243 8.52 7.16 -9.78
CA PHE A 243 7.65 6.73 -8.67
C PHE A 243 7.30 7.89 -7.71
N SER A 244 8.24 8.84 -7.49
CA SER A 244 7.97 10.05 -6.71
C SER A 244 6.93 10.94 -7.37
N GLU A 245 6.97 11.11 -8.70
CA GLU A 245 5.98 11.88 -9.45
C GLU A 245 4.61 11.18 -9.48
N GLU A 246 4.57 9.84 -9.54
CA GLU A 246 3.32 9.07 -9.38
C GLU A 246 2.70 9.29 -8.00
N LEU A 247 3.51 9.30 -6.92
CA LEU A 247 3.04 9.57 -5.56
C LEU A 247 2.49 11.00 -5.39
N GLN A 248 2.95 11.95 -6.19
CA GLN A 248 2.42 13.31 -6.22
C GLN A 248 1.16 13.43 -7.10
N LEU A 249 1.01 12.55 -8.09
CA LEU A 249 -0.19 12.48 -8.96
C LEU A 249 -1.37 11.81 -8.26
N ILE A 250 -1.14 10.69 -7.57
CA ILE A 250 -2.18 9.87 -6.94
C ILE A 250 -3.16 10.67 -6.06
N PRO A 251 -2.73 11.65 -5.22
CA PRO A 251 -3.64 12.47 -4.42
C PRO A 251 -4.67 13.28 -5.22
N HIS A 252 -4.42 13.50 -6.50
CA HIS A 252 -5.28 14.28 -7.38
C HIS A 252 -6.30 13.45 -8.16
N LEU A 253 -6.27 12.13 -8.01
CA LEU A 253 -7.29 11.25 -8.57
C LEU A 253 -8.63 11.47 -7.87
N ASP A 254 -9.71 11.40 -8.63
CA ASP A 254 -11.08 11.38 -8.11
C ASP A 254 -11.47 9.97 -7.65
N LEU A 255 -10.84 8.94 -8.21
CA LEU A 255 -11.07 7.55 -7.88
C LEU A 255 -9.85 6.70 -8.24
N MET A 256 -9.54 5.68 -7.42
CA MET A 256 -8.60 4.61 -7.75
C MET A 256 -9.32 3.26 -7.82
N VAL A 257 -9.15 2.52 -8.92
CA VAL A 257 -9.52 1.10 -9.00
C VAL A 257 -8.27 0.26 -8.89
N SER A 258 -8.23 -0.64 -7.94
CA SER A 258 -7.05 -1.44 -7.67
C SER A 258 -7.42 -2.87 -7.28
N MET A 259 -6.55 -3.80 -7.62
CA MET A 259 -6.55 -5.13 -7.01
C MET A 259 -6.19 -5.00 -5.51
N ASP A 260 -6.26 -6.10 -4.76
CA ASP A 260 -5.56 -6.22 -3.47
C ASP A 260 -4.05 -6.05 -3.69
N SER A 261 -3.61 -4.80 -3.89
CA SER A 261 -2.25 -4.43 -4.31
C SER A 261 -1.81 -3.08 -3.74
N GLY A 262 -0.56 -2.69 -4.00
CA GLY A 262 0.05 -1.47 -3.44
C GLY A 262 -0.66 -0.17 -3.80
N ASN A 263 -1.19 -0.04 -5.03
CA ASN A 263 -1.76 1.22 -5.51
C ASN A 263 -3.02 1.65 -4.76
N GLY A 264 -3.89 0.68 -4.37
CA GLY A 264 -5.04 0.98 -3.52
C GLY A 264 -4.64 1.59 -2.17
N HIS A 265 -3.55 1.11 -1.57
CA HIS A 265 -3.02 1.67 -0.32
C HIS A 265 -2.36 3.04 -0.53
N LEU A 266 -1.66 3.25 -1.66
CA LEU A 266 -1.09 4.55 -2.01
C LEU A 266 -2.17 5.62 -2.19
N ALA A 267 -3.30 5.26 -2.80
CA ALA A 267 -4.45 6.16 -2.93
C ALA A 267 -5.12 6.43 -1.57
N ALA A 268 -5.33 5.37 -0.78
CA ALA A 268 -6.00 5.48 0.51
C ALA A 268 -5.23 6.33 1.53
N MET A 269 -3.90 6.38 1.48
CA MET A 269 -3.12 7.24 2.39
C MET A 269 -3.33 8.75 2.16
N TRP A 270 -4.05 9.12 1.09
CA TRP A 270 -4.43 10.48 0.71
C TRP A 270 -5.94 10.73 0.71
N ASN A 271 -6.73 9.79 1.22
CA ASN A 271 -8.20 9.83 1.19
C ASN A 271 -8.81 9.80 -0.22
N VAL A 272 -8.06 9.36 -1.22
CA VAL A 272 -8.65 9.10 -2.54
C VAL A 272 -9.60 7.91 -2.42
N PRO A 273 -10.86 8.00 -2.90
CA PRO A 273 -11.76 6.86 -2.92
C PRO A 273 -11.15 5.67 -3.66
N VAL A 274 -11.27 4.46 -3.11
CA VAL A 274 -10.69 3.25 -3.70
C VAL A 274 -11.74 2.17 -3.88
N VAL A 275 -11.93 1.72 -5.12
CA VAL A 275 -12.61 0.45 -5.42
C VAL A 275 -11.57 -0.66 -5.42
N THR A 276 -11.75 -1.67 -4.57
CA THR A 276 -10.84 -2.80 -4.47
C THR A 276 -11.47 -4.09 -5.00
N LEU A 277 -10.73 -4.81 -5.86
CA LEU A 277 -11.14 -6.10 -6.41
C LEU A 277 -10.34 -7.22 -5.74
N TRP A 278 -11.05 -8.21 -5.20
CA TRP A 278 -10.44 -9.28 -4.42
C TRP A 278 -10.72 -10.65 -5.05
N GLY A 279 -9.65 -11.35 -5.40
CA GLY A 279 -9.71 -12.70 -5.94
C GLY A 279 -9.67 -13.77 -4.85
N VAL A 280 -8.54 -14.48 -4.77
CA VAL A 280 -8.33 -15.56 -3.79
C VAL A 280 -7.96 -15.06 -2.37
N THR A 281 -7.77 -13.76 -2.20
CA THR A 281 -7.59 -13.10 -0.91
C THR A 281 -8.90 -12.52 -0.39
N HIS A 282 -8.91 -12.00 0.83
CA HIS A 282 -10.11 -11.40 1.41
C HIS A 282 -9.74 -10.22 2.35
N PRO A 283 -10.52 -9.12 2.37
CA PRO A 283 -10.25 -7.96 3.23
C PRO A 283 -10.20 -8.32 4.72
N TYR A 284 -10.89 -9.40 5.14
CA TYR A 284 -10.83 -9.91 6.52
C TYR A 284 -9.43 -10.27 6.99
N ALA A 285 -8.46 -10.46 6.08
CA ALA A 285 -7.05 -10.66 6.42
C ALA A 285 -6.37 -9.42 7.06
N GLY A 286 -7.07 -8.27 7.09
CA GLY A 286 -6.61 -7.03 7.70
C GLY A 286 -5.74 -6.16 6.78
N PHE A 287 -5.85 -6.33 5.46
CA PHE A 287 -5.14 -5.52 4.45
C PHE A 287 -6.05 -4.58 3.66
N TYR A 288 -7.25 -4.31 4.18
CA TYR A 288 -8.12 -3.33 3.54
C TYR A 288 -7.50 -1.93 3.56
N PRO A 289 -7.67 -1.12 2.50
CA PRO A 289 -7.12 0.23 2.43
C PRO A 289 -7.59 1.11 3.60
N PHE A 290 -6.67 1.92 4.11
CA PHE A 290 -6.88 2.72 5.33
C PHE A 290 -8.08 3.66 5.21
N GLN A 291 -8.99 3.62 6.20
CA GLN A 291 -10.20 4.45 6.31
C GLN A 291 -11.12 4.44 5.08
N GLN A 292 -11.00 3.45 4.19
CA GLN A 292 -11.97 3.29 3.11
C GLN A 292 -13.26 2.60 3.57
N ASN A 293 -14.37 2.94 2.92
CA ASN A 293 -15.64 2.28 3.19
C ASN A 293 -15.61 0.83 2.68
N ASN A 294 -15.96 -0.12 3.54
CA ASN A 294 -16.01 -1.54 3.17
C ASN A 294 -16.92 -1.83 1.97
N ASN A 295 -17.93 -0.99 1.73
CA ASN A 295 -18.82 -1.12 0.56
C ASN A 295 -18.13 -0.85 -0.78
N ASN A 296 -16.90 -0.31 -0.77
CA ASN A 296 -16.08 -0.10 -1.96
C ASN A 296 -15.31 -1.37 -2.37
N THR A 297 -15.66 -2.50 -1.78
CA THR A 297 -15.00 -3.79 -2.01
C THR A 297 -15.84 -4.67 -2.90
N LEU A 298 -15.26 -5.18 -3.97
CA LEU A 298 -15.87 -6.21 -4.82
C LEU A 298 -15.14 -7.52 -4.62
N LEU A 299 -15.89 -8.53 -4.20
CA LEU A 299 -15.37 -9.83 -3.82
C LEU A 299 -15.71 -10.88 -4.87
N SER A 300 -14.80 -11.80 -5.10
CA SER A 300 -15.11 -13.03 -5.82
C SER A 300 -16.15 -13.86 -5.08
N ASP A 301 -16.95 -14.59 -5.84
CA ASP A 301 -18.04 -15.40 -5.33
C ASP A 301 -17.55 -16.57 -4.47
N ARG A 302 -17.84 -16.50 -3.18
CA ARG A 302 -17.47 -17.54 -2.20
C ARG A 302 -18.43 -18.73 -2.18
N GLU A 303 -19.62 -18.63 -2.72
CA GLU A 303 -20.51 -19.79 -2.88
C GLU A 303 -19.92 -20.73 -3.93
N LYS A 304 -19.44 -20.16 -5.03
CA LYS A 304 -18.75 -20.91 -6.08
C LYS A 304 -17.33 -21.33 -5.70
N TYR A 305 -16.61 -20.49 -4.89
CA TYR A 305 -15.23 -20.70 -4.51
C TYR A 305 -15.06 -20.64 -2.98
N PRO A 306 -15.52 -21.70 -2.25
CA PRO A 306 -15.69 -21.65 -0.80
C PRO A 306 -14.40 -21.57 0.01
N LEU A 307 -13.24 -21.88 -0.57
CA LEU A 307 -11.96 -21.83 0.12
C LEU A 307 -11.37 -20.40 0.21
N ILE A 308 -12.06 -19.37 -0.29
CA ILE A 308 -11.59 -17.97 -0.16
C ILE A 308 -11.69 -17.52 1.31
N PRO A 309 -10.59 -16.99 1.89
CA PRO A 309 -9.27 -16.77 1.28
C PRO A 309 -8.42 -18.03 1.24
N THR A 310 -7.83 -18.35 0.09
CA THR A 310 -6.93 -19.51 -0.05
C THR A 310 -5.54 -19.24 0.51
N SER A 311 -5.17 -17.99 0.62
CA SER A 311 -3.93 -17.49 1.22
C SER A 311 -4.07 -16.02 1.62
N ILE A 312 -3.17 -15.56 2.50
CA ILE A 312 -3.15 -14.17 2.98
C ILE A 312 -2.62 -13.18 1.93
N TYR A 313 -1.72 -13.65 1.07
CA TYR A 313 -1.00 -12.79 0.12
C TYR A 313 -1.33 -13.07 -1.35
N GLY A 314 -2.18 -14.07 -1.63
CA GLY A 314 -2.49 -14.49 -2.99
C GLY A 314 -1.46 -15.45 -3.61
N ASN A 315 -0.46 -15.89 -2.86
CA ASN A 315 0.64 -16.74 -3.36
C ASN A 315 0.30 -18.24 -3.42
N LYS A 316 -0.90 -18.61 -3.04
CA LYS A 316 -1.41 -19.98 -3.10
C LYS A 316 -2.87 -19.96 -3.48
N ALA A 317 -3.21 -20.66 -4.55
CA ALA A 317 -4.57 -20.89 -5.01
C ALA A 317 -4.69 -22.30 -5.59
N PRO A 318 -5.81 -22.98 -5.43
CA PRO A 318 -6.12 -24.22 -6.14
C PRO A 318 -6.15 -23.96 -7.65
N GLU A 319 -5.88 -24.97 -8.45
CA GLU A 319 -5.81 -24.81 -9.91
C GLU A 319 -7.15 -24.46 -10.54
N ASP A 320 -8.23 -24.97 -9.99
CA ASP A 320 -9.62 -24.68 -10.35
C ASP A 320 -10.09 -23.26 -9.97
N TYR A 321 -9.26 -22.49 -9.24
CA TYR A 321 -9.53 -21.09 -8.87
C TYR A 321 -8.97 -20.06 -9.87
N LYS A 322 -8.49 -20.46 -11.04
CA LYS A 322 -7.94 -19.54 -12.06
C LYS A 322 -8.95 -18.48 -12.51
N ASP A 323 -10.23 -18.85 -12.57
CA ASP A 323 -11.32 -17.98 -13.04
C ASP A 323 -12.09 -17.27 -11.90
N VAL A 324 -11.56 -17.33 -10.67
CA VAL A 324 -12.23 -16.79 -9.49
C VAL A 324 -12.66 -15.32 -9.66
N MET A 325 -11.76 -14.49 -10.20
CA MET A 325 -12.02 -13.07 -10.44
C MET A 325 -13.08 -12.80 -11.53
N ARG A 326 -13.39 -13.76 -12.40
CA ARG A 326 -14.45 -13.64 -13.41
C ARG A 326 -15.85 -13.63 -12.82
N THR A 327 -16.00 -13.97 -11.54
CA THR A 327 -17.27 -13.84 -10.82
C THR A 327 -17.62 -12.40 -10.45
N ILE A 328 -16.64 -11.49 -10.49
CA ILE A 328 -16.89 -10.05 -10.39
C ILE A 328 -17.24 -9.54 -11.79
N SER A 329 -18.49 -9.12 -12.00
CA SER A 329 -18.91 -8.63 -13.32
C SER A 329 -18.33 -7.24 -13.60
N PRO A 330 -18.00 -6.90 -14.87
CA PRO A 330 -17.63 -5.53 -15.24
C PRO A 330 -18.72 -4.51 -14.86
N THR A 331 -19.98 -4.88 -14.97
CA THR A 331 -21.11 -4.03 -14.58
C THR A 331 -21.06 -3.67 -13.11
N SER A 332 -20.75 -4.62 -12.22
CA SER A 332 -20.61 -4.36 -10.79
C SER A 332 -19.46 -3.38 -10.50
N VAL A 333 -18.35 -3.49 -11.26
CA VAL A 333 -17.21 -2.56 -11.13
C VAL A 333 -17.64 -1.17 -11.60
N ILE A 334 -18.25 -1.06 -12.76
CA ILE A 334 -18.73 0.19 -13.36
C ILE A 334 -19.70 0.90 -12.40
N ASN A 335 -20.74 0.20 -11.93
CA ASN A 335 -21.75 0.77 -11.04
C ASN A 335 -21.10 1.31 -9.75
N LYS A 336 -20.14 0.59 -9.17
CA LYS A 336 -19.44 1.05 -7.97
C LYS A 336 -18.55 2.27 -8.24
N MET A 337 -17.92 2.32 -9.39
CA MET A 337 -17.13 3.50 -9.80
C MET A 337 -18.02 4.73 -10.01
N GLU A 338 -19.16 4.57 -10.71
CA GLU A 338 -20.12 5.65 -10.94
C GLU A 338 -20.73 6.17 -9.63
N GLU A 339 -21.08 5.27 -8.71
CA GLU A 339 -21.54 5.65 -7.35
C GLU A 339 -20.56 6.60 -6.68
N LEU A 340 -19.25 6.27 -6.68
CA LEU A 340 -18.22 7.07 -6.03
C LEU A 340 -17.81 8.33 -6.79
N LEU A 341 -17.96 8.34 -8.11
CA LEU A 341 -17.65 9.51 -8.93
C LEU A 341 -18.77 10.55 -8.91
N ASN A 342 -19.99 10.18 -8.50
CA ASN A 342 -21.15 11.07 -8.43
C ASN A 342 -21.41 11.63 -7.01
N THR A 343 -20.63 11.20 -6.03
CA THR A 343 -20.59 11.78 -4.67
C THR A 343 -19.60 12.93 -4.60
#